data_116b63cd9e938052a1d42f6f14d43570
#
_entry.id   116b63cd9e938052a1d42f6f14d43570
#
_cell.length_a   1.000
_cell.length_b   1.000
_cell.length_c   1.000
_cell.angle_alpha   90.00
_cell.angle_beta   90.00
_cell.angle_gamma   90.00
#
_symmetry.space_group_name_H-M   'P 1'
#
loop_
_entity.id
_entity.type
_entity.pdbx_description
1 polymer ?
#
loop_
_entity_poly.entity_id
_entity_poly.type
_entity_poly.pdbx_seq_one_letter_code
_entity_poly.pdbx_strand_id
1 'polypeptide(L)'
;MPVHIRSSSIALFVCTISLASSVGGQQPPQNWTHFVRIGAYGLSPSNSEKIVRDATTTHVFGIEVDNDIPGRYESFLDPTEKLAAIKAVAEKAHQAGNKAFVYIAGTECITANAEKAPHSVVKDHPDWLQRKITGEPAVFTGGAAFWIREGDEDVWISPYAQPWRKQYMERVRQIAATGIDGIYVDIPYWMTHFDGWEDSWASFDEYTLAAFKQKTNLDARKDLKLGDFSDPNFRKWIDFRISTFTEFLREIRDNARSINSSIMVIPEIYPGIEEEVVRVGADVYQLYGVVDAVAHEYEFGGGDHMAGSRSQLDWFLYQVGLASFRAFAEGKATWLLNYSWDGDKNVDAREAMKTLAASEVMAGVNFWDAPGHSMAGSNDAATRIEIFRWIERYQNALYHARTPFHPVGVYFSPASRNYDAAHFLPSFRGTVLLLLQSHRETQIVTPRTLASFNGTALILPDVSQLSTIERDELKAFMDRGGRLFITGSDVTKFPDSPTIARSASSLGSNHLSRLEKDFMKASQSLQLELLASLPPDSGLRIEASPYVVSYVAKVDGKPHFYLSNFAGIVPHQNVRPTPESATRIVVTASPNATLTFVPFLGTEQTLHGEHSGDQLIFHLPPFDRGAVAWLNDSK
;
A
#
# COMPACT_ATOMS: atom_id res chain seq x y z
N MET A 1 7.93 20.00 79.67
CA MET A 1 7.83 20.95 78.56
C MET A 1 7.40 20.18 77.32
N PRO A 2 6.20 20.30 76.80
CA PRO A 2 5.77 19.60 75.62
C PRO A 2 6.09 20.41 74.35
N VAL A 3 6.64 19.72 73.36
CA VAL A 3 6.92 20.25 72.01
C VAL A 3 5.66 20.15 71.16
N HIS A 4 5.16 21.24 70.65
CA HIS A 4 4.06 21.32 69.69
C HIS A 4 4.56 20.96 68.29
N ILE A 5 4.01 19.90 67.72
CA ILE A 5 4.13 19.58 66.30
C ILE A 5 2.95 20.22 65.56
N ARG A 6 3.23 21.19 64.71
CA ARG A 6 2.24 21.77 63.77
C ARG A 6 2.07 20.85 62.58
N SER A 7 0.88 20.34 62.35
CA SER A 7 0.47 19.66 61.15
C SER A 7 0.15 20.67 60.04
N SER A 8 0.93 20.65 58.96
CA SER A 8 0.62 21.40 57.76
C SER A 8 -0.18 20.53 56.80
N SER A 9 -1.46 20.90 56.61
CA SER A 9 -2.34 20.26 55.64
C SER A 9 -1.97 20.73 54.25
N ILE A 10 -1.48 19.83 53.38
CA ILE A 10 -1.28 20.05 51.97
C ILE A 10 -2.61 19.76 51.25
N ALA A 11 -3.28 20.80 50.78
CA ALA A 11 -4.44 20.67 49.90
C ALA A 11 -3.99 20.26 48.52
N LEU A 12 -4.32 19.02 48.14
CA LEU A 12 -4.11 18.51 46.78
C LEU A 12 -5.19 19.11 45.87
N PHE A 13 -4.83 20.10 45.05
CA PHE A 13 -5.68 20.59 43.97
C PHE A 13 -5.63 19.58 42.82
N VAL A 14 -6.64 18.74 42.71
CA VAL A 14 -6.84 17.87 41.53
C VAL A 14 -7.43 18.75 40.43
N CYS A 15 -6.57 19.23 39.53
CA CYS A 15 -6.98 19.89 38.30
C CYS A 15 -7.44 18.83 37.31
N THR A 16 -8.74 18.57 37.25
CA THR A 16 -9.35 17.76 36.18
C THR A 16 -9.29 18.55 34.87
N ILE A 17 -8.26 18.34 34.09
CA ILE A 17 -8.21 18.79 32.70
C ILE A 17 -9.13 17.85 31.91
N SER A 18 -10.35 18.33 31.63
CA SER A 18 -11.21 17.72 30.62
C SER A 18 -10.60 17.97 29.25
N LEU A 19 -9.79 17.03 28.77
CA LEU A 19 -9.41 16.95 27.37
C LEU A 19 -10.64 16.48 26.58
N ALA A 20 -11.44 17.44 26.12
CA ALA A 20 -12.35 17.23 25.02
C ALA A 20 -11.48 17.03 23.76
N SER A 21 -11.09 15.77 23.52
CA SER A 21 -10.47 15.37 22.26
C SER A 21 -11.53 15.48 21.17
N SER A 22 -11.49 16.56 20.40
CA SER A 22 -12.09 16.56 19.07
C SER A 22 -11.30 15.58 18.22
N VAL A 23 -11.78 14.34 18.15
CA VAL A 23 -11.24 13.29 17.25
C VAL A 23 -11.78 13.59 15.85
N GLY A 24 -11.32 14.66 15.25
CA GLY A 24 -11.20 14.76 13.81
C GLY A 24 -9.81 14.22 13.49
N GLY A 25 -9.72 13.03 12.87
CA GLY A 25 -8.45 12.45 12.46
C GLY A 25 -7.69 13.42 11.56
N GLN A 26 -6.76 14.16 12.14
CA GLN A 26 -5.89 15.06 11.41
C GLN A 26 -4.95 14.17 10.58
N GLN A 27 -5.06 14.28 9.25
CA GLN A 27 -4.11 13.57 8.37
C GLN A 27 -2.68 13.99 8.72
N PRO A 28 -1.70 13.07 8.64
CA PRO A 28 -0.32 13.41 8.89
C PRO A 28 0.14 14.52 7.93
N PRO A 29 1.01 15.44 8.38
CA PRO A 29 1.52 16.48 7.52
C PRO A 29 2.24 15.87 6.32
N GLN A 30 1.96 16.40 5.12
CA GLN A 30 2.61 15.93 3.91
C GLN A 30 4.11 16.25 3.94
N ASN A 31 4.90 15.29 3.49
CA ASN A 31 6.34 15.39 3.36
C ASN A 31 6.78 15.01 1.95
N TRP A 32 8.08 14.96 1.69
CA TRP A 32 8.63 14.69 0.35
C TRP A 32 8.15 13.36 -0.26
N THR A 33 7.82 12.35 0.56
CA THR A 33 7.38 11.03 0.08
C THR A 33 6.06 11.09 -0.68
N HIS A 34 5.22 12.11 -0.43
CA HIS A 34 3.95 12.29 -1.12
C HIS A 34 4.10 12.78 -2.56
N PHE A 35 5.19 13.47 -2.89
CA PHE A 35 5.39 14.12 -4.18
C PHE A 35 6.47 13.44 -5.02
N VAL A 36 6.89 12.26 -4.61
CA VAL A 36 8.02 11.58 -5.23
C VAL A 36 7.68 11.06 -6.63
N ARG A 37 8.63 11.24 -7.53
CA ARG A 37 8.76 10.59 -8.82
C ARG A 37 10.06 9.81 -8.73
N ILE A 38 9.99 8.48 -8.72
CA ILE A 38 11.09 7.63 -8.30
C ILE A 38 11.85 7.11 -9.51
N GLY A 39 13.18 7.22 -9.44
CA GLY A 39 14.11 6.53 -10.34
C GLY A 39 15.14 5.76 -9.54
N ALA A 40 15.44 4.52 -9.93
CA ALA A 40 16.40 3.65 -9.27
C ALA A 40 17.72 3.56 -10.03
N TYR A 41 18.82 3.52 -9.30
CA TYR A 41 20.18 3.58 -9.86
C TYR A 41 21.14 2.72 -9.06
N GLY A 42 21.96 1.91 -9.74
CA GLY A 42 23.10 1.25 -9.09
C GLY A 42 24.15 2.25 -8.63
N LEU A 43 24.49 2.27 -7.35
CA LEU A 43 25.46 3.19 -6.75
C LEU A 43 26.85 2.55 -6.67
N SER A 44 27.85 3.32 -7.08
CA SER A 44 29.26 3.03 -6.87
C SER A 44 29.98 4.24 -6.28
N PRO A 45 31.21 4.09 -5.74
CA PRO A 45 31.95 5.21 -5.15
C PRO A 45 32.20 6.41 -6.07
N SER A 46 32.16 6.20 -7.39
CA SER A 46 32.55 7.20 -8.39
C SER A 46 31.39 7.77 -9.23
N ASN A 47 30.14 7.26 -9.11
CA ASN A 47 29.07 7.60 -10.05
C ASN A 47 27.97 8.52 -9.50
N SER A 48 28.05 8.97 -8.26
CA SER A 48 27.03 9.79 -7.61
C SER A 48 26.64 11.06 -8.42
N GLU A 49 27.62 11.73 -9.03
CA GLU A 49 27.35 12.92 -9.87
C GLU A 49 26.57 12.58 -11.13
N LYS A 50 26.90 11.46 -11.77
CA LYS A 50 26.18 10.98 -12.95
C LYS A 50 24.73 10.65 -12.60
N ILE A 51 24.52 9.93 -11.49
CA ILE A 51 23.16 9.55 -11.02
C ILE A 51 22.30 10.80 -10.81
N VAL A 52 22.79 11.79 -10.05
CA VAL A 52 22.03 13.00 -9.74
C VAL A 52 21.73 13.82 -10.99
N ARG A 53 22.71 13.94 -11.91
CA ARG A 53 22.49 14.62 -13.18
C ARG A 53 21.44 13.91 -14.03
N ASP A 54 21.52 12.58 -14.15
CA ASP A 54 20.57 11.79 -14.94
C ASP A 54 19.15 11.89 -14.32
N ALA A 55 19.02 11.80 -12.99
CA ALA A 55 17.76 11.98 -12.28
C ALA A 55 17.14 13.37 -12.53
N THR A 56 17.91 14.43 -12.38
CA THR A 56 17.44 15.81 -12.58
C THR A 56 16.98 16.04 -14.02
N THR A 57 17.71 15.55 -15.00
CA THR A 57 17.36 15.72 -16.42
C THR A 57 16.14 14.91 -16.84
N THR A 58 15.79 13.85 -16.11
CA THR A 58 14.63 13.00 -16.37
C THR A 58 13.43 13.29 -15.45
N HIS A 59 13.44 14.42 -14.73
CA HIS A 59 12.39 14.83 -13.79
C HIS A 59 12.13 13.88 -12.62
N VAL A 60 13.09 13.02 -12.28
CA VAL A 60 13.10 12.24 -11.05
C VAL A 60 13.27 13.20 -9.86
N PHE A 61 12.47 13.03 -8.82
CA PHE A 61 12.62 13.78 -7.56
C PHE A 61 13.18 12.91 -6.43
N GLY A 62 12.77 11.64 -6.35
CA GLY A 62 13.29 10.66 -5.40
C GLY A 62 14.27 9.71 -6.08
N ILE A 63 15.55 9.79 -5.70
CA ILE A 63 16.63 8.97 -6.24
C ILE A 63 16.80 7.77 -5.32
N GLU A 64 16.36 6.61 -5.78
CA GLU A 64 16.68 5.35 -5.12
C GLU A 64 18.07 4.89 -5.56
N VAL A 65 18.88 4.46 -4.62
CA VAL A 65 20.20 3.91 -4.90
C VAL A 65 20.33 2.51 -4.32
N ASP A 66 20.71 1.57 -5.20
CA ASP A 66 21.06 0.22 -4.79
C ASP A 66 22.50 0.20 -4.26
N ASN A 67 22.62 0.17 -2.95
CA ASN A 67 23.90 0.05 -2.25
C ASN A 67 23.72 -0.67 -0.91
N ASP A 68 23.18 -1.86 -1.01
CA ASP A 68 22.79 -2.68 0.12
C ASP A 68 23.99 -3.01 1.04
N ILE A 69 23.86 -2.62 2.30
CA ILE A 69 24.85 -2.90 3.36
C ILE A 69 24.46 -4.16 4.14
N PRO A 70 23.24 -4.28 4.71
CA PRO A 70 22.88 -5.44 5.51
C PRO A 70 22.71 -6.73 4.70
N GLY A 71 22.24 -6.63 3.46
CA GLY A 71 21.96 -7.77 2.60
C GLY A 71 23.16 -8.28 1.79
N ARG A 72 24.35 -7.69 2.00
CA ARG A 72 25.61 -8.22 1.45
C ARG A 72 26.58 -8.47 2.58
N TYR A 73 26.98 -9.71 2.79
CA TYR A 73 27.72 -10.09 4.01
C TYR A 73 29.05 -9.38 4.15
N GLU A 74 29.80 -9.17 3.05
CA GLU A 74 31.04 -8.39 3.07
C GLU A 74 30.83 -6.94 3.53
N SER A 75 29.74 -6.31 3.12
CA SER A 75 29.38 -4.95 3.53
C SER A 75 28.75 -4.92 4.93
N PHE A 76 28.07 -6.00 5.31
CA PHE A 76 27.60 -6.16 6.68
C PHE A 76 28.78 -6.22 7.68
N LEU A 77 29.90 -6.84 7.28
CA LEU A 77 31.13 -6.87 8.08
C LEU A 77 31.88 -5.52 8.05
N ASP A 78 32.12 -4.95 6.86
CA ASP A 78 32.76 -3.65 6.68
C ASP A 78 31.97 -2.74 5.71
N PRO A 79 31.18 -1.80 6.21
CA PRO A 79 30.33 -0.92 5.38
C PRO A 79 31.04 0.34 4.89
N THR A 80 32.35 0.53 5.16
CA THR A 80 33.06 1.82 5.04
C THR A 80 32.93 2.42 3.64
N GLU A 81 33.20 1.64 2.59
CA GLU A 81 33.13 2.10 1.20
C GLU A 81 31.70 2.48 0.78
N LYS A 82 30.74 1.62 1.12
CA LYS A 82 29.33 1.86 0.78
C LYS A 82 28.74 3.07 1.52
N LEU A 83 29.07 3.25 2.79
CA LEU A 83 28.67 4.44 3.55
C LEU A 83 29.22 5.73 2.94
N ALA A 84 30.48 5.71 2.47
CA ALA A 84 31.06 6.87 1.79
C ALA A 84 30.33 7.20 0.48
N ALA A 85 29.97 6.19 -0.30
CA ALA A 85 29.18 6.37 -1.54
C ALA A 85 27.77 6.91 -1.25
N ILE A 86 27.07 6.37 -0.26
CA ILE A 86 25.73 6.84 0.15
C ILE A 86 25.81 8.31 0.58
N LYS A 87 26.79 8.69 1.37
CA LYS A 87 27.00 10.08 1.78
C LYS A 87 27.21 10.99 0.57
N ALA A 88 28.05 10.59 -0.37
CA ALA A 88 28.34 11.38 -1.56
C ALA A 88 27.12 11.62 -2.44
N VAL A 89 26.25 10.60 -2.63
CA VAL A 89 25.03 10.78 -3.43
C VAL A 89 24.01 11.63 -2.69
N ALA A 90 23.86 11.50 -1.38
CA ALA A 90 22.97 12.32 -0.57
C ALA A 90 23.32 13.81 -0.66
N GLU A 91 24.61 14.16 -0.47
CA GLU A 91 25.10 15.54 -0.57
C GLU A 91 24.83 16.15 -1.96
N LYS A 92 25.07 15.40 -3.03
CA LYS A 92 24.83 15.87 -4.41
C LYS A 92 23.34 15.98 -4.75
N ALA A 93 22.53 15.05 -4.28
CA ALA A 93 21.07 15.09 -4.45
C ALA A 93 20.49 16.36 -3.80
N HIS A 94 20.90 16.67 -2.58
CA HIS A 94 20.48 17.89 -1.86
C HIS A 94 20.90 19.17 -2.60
N GLN A 95 22.13 19.22 -3.13
CA GLN A 95 22.59 20.36 -3.93
C GLN A 95 21.75 20.57 -5.19
N ALA A 96 21.21 19.51 -5.79
CA ALA A 96 20.37 19.54 -6.97
C ALA A 96 18.87 19.75 -6.65
N GLY A 97 18.48 19.75 -5.36
CA GLY A 97 17.08 19.85 -4.92
C GLY A 97 16.31 18.52 -4.96
N ASN A 98 17.02 17.41 -5.16
CA ASN A 98 16.45 16.06 -5.11
C ASN A 98 16.48 15.48 -3.69
N LYS A 99 15.70 14.42 -3.49
CA LYS A 99 15.77 13.51 -2.35
C LYS A 99 16.46 12.22 -2.76
N ALA A 100 17.19 11.60 -1.83
CA ALA A 100 17.84 10.32 -2.06
C ALA A 100 17.50 9.33 -0.95
N PHE A 101 17.30 8.08 -1.31
CA PHE A 101 17.08 6.99 -0.36
C PHE A 101 17.80 5.73 -0.82
N VAL A 102 18.19 4.89 0.14
CA VAL A 102 19.05 3.73 -0.12
C VAL A 102 18.26 2.44 0.10
N TYR A 103 18.38 1.53 -0.85
CA TYR A 103 17.92 0.14 -0.76
C TYR A 103 18.76 -0.66 0.24
N ILE A 104 18.09 -1.41 1.11
CA ILE A 104 18.69 -2.42 1.99
C ILE A 104 17.78 -3.64 2.09
N ALA A 105 18.35 -4.84 2.17
CA ALA A 105 17.57 -6.03 2.44
C ALA A 105 17.16 -6.12 3.92
N GLY A 106 15.98 -6.69 4.17
CA GLY A 106 15.43 -6.92 5.50
C GLY A 106 16.04 -8.14 6.19
N THR A 107 15.74 -9.32 5.69
CA THR A 107 16.18 -10.60 6.29
C THR A 107 17.05 -11.46 5.38
N GLU A 108 17.13 -11.11 4.11
CA GLU A 108 18.05 -11.74 3.15
C GLU A 108 19.48 -11.26 3.33
N CYS A 109 20.46 -12.16 3.13
CA CYS A 109 21.86 -11.79 3.11
C CYS A 109 22.62 -12.68 2.09
N ILE A 110 23.22 -12.02 1.10
CA ILE A 110 23.96 -12.71 0.03
C ILE A 110 25.46 -12.59 0.30
N THR A 111 26.17 -13.73 0.13
CA THR A 111 27.63 -13.79 0.09
C THR A 111 28.09 -14.10 -1.32
N ALA A 112 28.82 -13.17 -1.95
CA ALA A 112 29.35 -13.37 -3.30
C ALA A 112 30.48 -14.41 -3.29
N ASN A 113 30.47 -15.32 -4.28
CA ASN A 113 31.47 -16.39 -4.40
C ASN A 113 31.74 -17.14 -3.10
N ALA A 114 30.67 -17.56 -2.41
CA ALA A 114 30.70 -18.05 -1.03
C ALA A 114 31.70 -19.17 -0.77
N GLU A 115 31.95 -20.08 -1.74
CA GLU A 115 32.96 -21.13 -1.59
C GLU A 115 34.37 -20.55 -1.34
N LYS A 116 34.71 -19.47 -2.05
CA LYS A 116 36.04 -18.82 -1.99
C LYS A 116 36.12 -17.71 -0.95
N ALA A 117 34.98 -17.16 -0.56
CA ALA A 117 34.91 -16.09 0.45
C ALA A 117 35.46 -16.60 1.79
N PRO A 118 36.28 -15.82 2.49
CA PRO A 118 36.80 -16.20 3.82
C PRO A 118 35.68 -16.25 4.87
N HIS A 119 34.63 -15.48 4.68
CA HIS A 119 33.49 -15.34 5.56
C HIS A 119 32.19 -15.51 4.76
N SER A 120 31.19 -16.18 5.34
CA SER A 120 29.78 -16.16 4.93
C SER A 120 28.91 -16.37 6.17
N VAL A 121 27.62 -16.05 6.07
CA VAL A 121 26.71 -16.27 7.21
C VAL A 121 26.67 -17.75 7.59
N VAL A 122 26.68 -18.67 6.60
CA VAL A 122 26.69 -20.12 6.88
C VAL A 122 27.96 -20.56 7.60
N LYS A 123 29.13 -20.00 7.23
CA LYS A 123 30.40 -20.34 7.87
C LYS A 123 30.54 -19.79 9.29
N ASP A 124 30.11 -18.53 9.46
CA ASP A 124 30.37 -17.80 10.69
C ASP A 124 29.22 -17.96 11.70
N HIS A 125 27.97 -18.00 11.23
CA HIS A 125 26.77 -17.92 12.05
C HIS A 125 25.60 -18.80 11.54
N PRO A 126 25.77 -20.12 11.42
CA PRO A 126 24.71 -21.01 10.92
C PRO A 126 23.51 -21.10 11.84
N ASP A 127 23.64 -20.61 13.08
CA ASP A 127 22.55 -20.49 14.07
C ASP A 127 21.60 -19.31 13.81
N TRP A 128 22.00 -18.33 13.01
CA TRP A 128 21.12 -17.19 12.68
C TRP A 128 20.04 -17.50 11.67
N LEU A 129 20.18 -18.59 10.92
CA LEU A 129 19.36 -18.92 9.77
C LEU A 129 17.92 -19.27 10.14
N GLN A 130 16.96 -18.78 9.37
CA GLN A 130 15.60 -19.28 9.39
C GLN A 130 15.57 -20.78 9.07
N ARG A 131 14.62 -21.50 9.65
CA ARG A 131 14.54 -22.97 9.50
C ARG A 131 13.11 -23.45 9.33
N LYS A 132 12.94 -24.49 8.50
CA LYS A 132 11.71 -25.29 8.52
C LYS A 132 11.55 -26.04 9.84
N ILE A 133 10.37 -26.57 10.11
CA ILE A 133 10.11 -27.41 11.28
C ILE A 133 10.99 -28.68 11.30
N THR A 134 11.43 -29.15 10.13
CA THR A 134 12.37 -30.29 9.96
C THR A 134 13.80 -29.97 10.38
N GLY A 135 14.12 -28.67 10.60
CA GLY A 135 15.46 -28.18 10.90
C GLY A 135 16.25 -27.73 9.67
N GLU A 136 15.73 -27.90 8.46
CA GLU A 136 16.36 -27.44 7.21
C GLU A 136 16.56 -25.92 7.23
N PRO A 137 17.80 -25.41 7.01
CA PRO A 137 18.07 -23.98 7.00
C PRO A 137 17.68 -23.34 5.67
N ALA A 138 17.30 -22.06 5.72
CA ALA A 138 17.04 -21.24 4.54
C ALA A 138 18.36 -20.79 3.90
N VAL A 139 18.94 -21.65 3.07
CA VAL A 139 20.19 -21.44 2.33
C VAL A 139 19.96 -21.82 0.89
N PHE A 140 20.23 -20.90 -0.01
CA PHE A 140 20.05 -21.07 -1.45
C PHE A 140 21.34 -20.73 -2.18
N THR A 141 21.57 -21.34 -3.31
CA THR A 141 22.80 -21.15 -4.09
C THR A 141 22.48 -20.65 -5.49
N GLY A 142 23.49 -20.24 -6.22
CA GLY A 142 23.35 -19.68 -7.55
C GLY A 142 22.43 -20.46 -8.48
N GLY A 143 21.55 -19.72 -9.16
CA GLY A 143 20.51 -20.28 -10.04
C GLY A 143 19.18 -20.61 -9.36
N ALA A 144 19.09 -20.53 -8.03
CA ALA A 144 17.81 -20.67 -7.32
C ALA A 144 16.84 -19.50 -7.63
N ALA A 145 17.38 -18.31 -7.87
CA ALA A 145 16.64 -17.16 -8.37
C ALA A 145 17.52 -16.32 -9.30
N PHE A 146 16.92 -15.42 -10.11
CA PHE A 146 17.66 -14.64 -11.10
C PHE A 146 18.65 -13.62 -10.48
N TRP A 147 18.43 -13.21 -9.23
CA TRP A 147 19.33 -12.30 -8.49
C TRP A 147 20.48 -13.01 -7.77
N ILE A 148 20.44 -14.35 -7.65
CA ILE A 148 21.48 -15.17 -7.03
C ILE A 148 22.39 -15.68 -8.15
N ARG A 149 23.56 -15.07 -8.30
CA ARG A 149 24.53 -15.42 -9.33
C ARG A 149 25.17 -16.77 -9.02
N GLU A 150 25.67 -17.44 -10.06
CA GLU A 150 26.43 -18.67 -9.87
C GLU A 150 27.63 -18.44 -8.94
N GLY A 151 27.78 -19.30 -7.95
CA GLY A 151 28.79 -19.18 -6.89
C GLY A 151 28.38 -18.34 -5.69
N ASP A 152 27.28 -17.58 -5.76
CA ASP A 152 26.75 -16.84 -4.62
C ASP A 152 25.94 -17.77 -3.71
N GLU A 153 25.92 -17.43 -2.43
CA GLU A 153 25.09 -18.04 -1.37
C GLU A 153 24.13 -16.99 -0.84
N ASP A 154 22.86 -17.28 -0.94
CA ASP A 154 21.78 -16.48 -0.37
C ASP A 154 21.22 -17.17 0.87
N VAL A 155 21.08 -16.43 1.96
CA VAL A 155 20.55 -16.94 3.21
C VAL A 155 19.49 -16.01 3.78
N TRP A 156 18.54 -16.58 4.50
CA TRP A 156 17.51 -15.82 5.20
C TRP A 156 17.71 -15.94 6.71
N ILE A 157 17.87 -14.79 7.34
CA ILE A 157 18.26 -14.66 8.75
C ILE A 157 17.01 -14.46 9.62
N SER A 158 16.98 -15.14 10.76
CA SER A 158 15.93 -14.97 11.76
C SER A 158 15.95 -13.55 12.34
N PRO A 159 14.84 -12.80 12.29
CA PRO A 159 14.76 -11.47 12.90
C PRO A 159 14.90 -11.51 14.43
N TYR A 160 14.89 -12.69 15.03
CA TYR A 160 15.12 -12.91 16.46
C TYR A 160 16.57 -13.28 16.81
N ALA A 161 17.46 -13.51 15.84
CA ALA A 161 18.89 -13.72 16.09
C ALA A 161 19.52 -12.44 16.66
N GLN A 162 19.58 -12.34 17.99
CA GLN A 162 19.94 -11.10 18.70
C GLN A 162 21.31 -10.53 18.33
N PRO A 163 22.39 -11.34 18.12
CA PRO A 163 23.68 -10.79 17.70
C PRO A 163 23.60 -10.11 16.32
N TRP A 164 22.93 -10.74 15.35
CA TRP A 164 22.70 -10.17 14.03
C TRP A 164 21.83 -8.89 14.12
N ARG A 165 20.69 -8.96 14.81
CA ARG A 165 19.76 -7.83 14.94
C ARG A 165 20.44 -6.59 15.54
N LYS A 166 21.26 -6.77 16.54
CA LYS A 166 22.06 -5.67 17.13
C LYS A 166 22.99 -5.02 16.11
N GLN A 167 23.70 -5.83 15.34
CA GLN A 167 24.63 -5.34 14.31
C GLN A 167 23.86 -4.70 13.14
N TYR A 168 22.73 -5.29 12.72
CA TYR A 168 21.83 -4.73 11.71
C TYR A 168 21.37 -3.32 12.09
N MET A 169 20.90 -3.12 13.32
CA MET A 169 20.49 -1.80 13.81
C MET A 169 21.67 -0.82 13.91
N GLU A 170 22.88 -1.29 14.14
CA GLU A 170 24.06 -0.44 14.04
C GLU A 170 24.31 0.01 12.60
N ARG A 171 24.14 -0.85 11.59
CA ARG A 171 24.22 -0.47 10.17
C ARG A 171 23.16 0.56 9.81
N VAL A 172 21.93 0.38 10.29
CA VAL A 172 20.83 1.35 10.11
C VAL A 172 21.21 2.73 10.66
N ARG A 173 21.81 2.80 11.86
CA ARG A 173 22.30 4.08 12.44
C ARG A 173 23.41 4.71 11.61
N GLN A 174 24.36 3.91 11.12
CA GLN A 174 25.45 4.38 10.28
C GLN A 174 24.94 4.92 8.94
N ILE A 175 23.97 4.24 8.30
CA ILE A 175 23.29 4.72 7.09
C ILE A 175 22.60 6.06 7.39
N ALA A 176 21.84 6.17 8.47
CA ALA A 176 21.16 7.42 8.83
C ALA A 176 22.14 8.58 9.07
N ALA A 177 23.35 8.30 9.55
CA ALA A 177 24.41 9.29 9.77
C ALA A 177 25.04 9.84 8.48
N THR A 178 24.80 9.20 7.32
CA THR A 178 25.25 9.72 6.02
C THR A 178 24.50 10.96 5.56
N GLY A 179 23.35 11.26 6.15
CA GLY A 179 22.46 12.34 5.73
C GLY A 179 21.48 11.96 4.63
N ILE A 180 21.38 10.68 4.25
CA ILE A 180 20.39 10.18 3.29
C ILE A 180 18.97 10.48 3.78
N ASP A 181 18.01 10.75 2.87
CA ASP A 181 16.64 11.14 3.22
C ASP A 181 15.74 9.95 3.58
N GLY A 182 16.07 8.75 3.10
CA GLY A 182 15.27 7.57 3.37
C GLY A 182 16.06 6.26 3.35
N ILE A 183 15.50 5.26 4.02
CA ILE A 183 15.92 3.86 3.98
C ILE A 183 14.77 3.06 3.38
N TYR A 184 15.04 2.39 2.30
CA TYR A 184 14.13 1.51 1.59
C TYR A 184 14.46 0.07 1.96
N VAL A 185 13.51 -0.63 2.60
CA VAL A 185 13.74 -1.95 3.19
C VAL A 185 12.98 -2.99 2.39
N ASP A 186 13.68 -3.74 1.58
CA ASP A 186 13.12 -4.84 0.82
C ASP A 186 13.11 -6.14 1.63
N ILE A 187 12.18 -7.04 1.27
CA ILE A 187 12.07 -8.40 1.82
C ILE A 187 12.19 -8.52 3.36
N PRO A 188 11.44 -7.72 4.14
CA PRO A 188 11.31 -7.95 5.57
C PRO A 188 10.28 -9.06 5.82
N TYR A 189 10.62 -10.31 5.43
CA TYR A 189 9.70 -11.44 5.38
C TYR A 189 10.22 -12.68 6.08
N TRP A 190 9.29 -13.59 6.42
CA TRP A 190 9.64 -14.99 6.61
C TRP A 190 9.89 -15.65 5.25
N MET A 191 10.85 -16.55 5.21
CA MET A 191 11.18 -17.26 3.97
C MET A 191 9.97 -18.02 3.43
N THR A 192 9.58 -17.70 2.19
CA THR A 192 8.47 -18.34 1.46
C THR A 192 8.69 -18.36 -0.06
N HIS A 193 9.76 -17.73 -0.57
CA HIS A 193 9.94 -17.45 -2.00
C HIS A 193 10.43 -18.64 -2.84
N PHE A 194 11.04 -19.64 -2.20
CA PHE A 194 11.66 -20.74 -2.93
C PHE A 194 10.84 -22.03 -2.81
N ASP A 195 10.93 -22.88 -3.83
CA ASP A 195 10.22 -24.15 -3.91
C ASP A 195 10.31 -24.96 -2.60
N GLY A 196 9.17 -25.35 -2.09
CA GLY A 196 9.04 -26.11 -0.85
C GLY A 196 9.15 -25.30 0.44
N TRP A 197 9.15 -23.97 0.35
CA TRP A 197 9.09 -23.06 1.51
C TRP A 197 7.76 -22.34 1.67
N GLU A 198 6.90 -22.34 0.65
CA GLU A 198 5.67 -21.56 0.56
C GLU A 198 4.73 -21.82 1.76
N ASP A 199 4.55 -23.06 2.15
CA ASP A 199 3.73 -23.49 3.28
C ASP A 199 4.56 -24.03 4.46
N SER A 200 5.84 -23.64 4.56
CA SER A 200 6.73 -24.04 5.64
C SER A 200 6.34 -23.47 7.00
N TRP A 201 5.59 -22.38 7.01
CA TRP A 201 5.23 -21.60 8.20
C TRP A 201 6.44 -21.22 9.06
N ALA A 202 7.62 -21.11 8.43
CA ALA A 202 8.87 -20.76 9.09
C ALA A 202 8.75 -19.45 9.91
N SER A 203 9.60 -19.20 10.91
CA SER A 203 10.83 -19.95 11.16
C SER A 203 10.74 -20.75 12.48
N PHE A 204 11.35 -21.94 12.46
CA PHE A 204 11.46 -22.82 13.63
C PHE A 204 12.92 -22.88 14.13
N ASP A 205 13.71 -21.82 13.95
CA ASP A 205 15.00 -21.63 14.59
C ASP A 205 14.85 -21.39 16.10
N GLU A 206 15.91 -21.64 16.86
CA GLU A 206 15.84 -21.59 18.32
C GLU A 206 15.51 -20.19 18.86
N TYR A 207 15.94 -19.12 18.19
CA TYR A 207 15.64 -17.73 18.61
C TYR A 207 14.15 -17.43 18.43
N THR A 208 13.58 -17.78 17.28
CA THR A 208 12.15 -17.58 16.98
C THR A 208 11.27 -18.40 17.92
N LEU A 209 11.62 -19.69 18.16
CA LEU A 209 10.89 -20.56 19.08
C LEU A 209 10.90 -20.04 20.51
N ALA A 210 12.06 -19.55 20.98
CA ALA A 210 12.17 -18.96 22.31
C ALA A 210 11.31 -17.70 22.45
N ALA A 211 11.30 -16.82 21.44
CA ALA A 211 10.49 -15.61 21.44
C ALA A 211 8.97 -15.93 21.44
N PHE A 212 8.54 -16.87 20.60
CA PHE A 212 7.15 -17.31 20.58
C PHE A 212 6.70 -17.91 21.92
N LYS A 213 7.52 -18.80 22.49
CA LYS A 213 7.25 -19.40 23.80
C LYS A 213 7.17 -18.35 24.90
N GLN A 214 8.06 -17.37 24.90
CA GLN A 214 8.04 -16.27 25.86
C GLN A 214 6.73 -15.45 25.75
N LYS A 215 6.26 -15.18 24.53
CA LYS A 215 5.07 -14.35 24.26
C LYS A 215 3.76 -15.09 24.53
N THR A 216 3.71 -16.41 24.28
CA THR A 216 2.45 -17.19 24.27
C THR A 216 2.38 -18.33 25.27
N ASN A 217 3.50 -18.73 25.86
CA ASN A 217 3.70 -19.93 26.66
C ASN A 217 3.43 -21.24 25.89
N LEU A 218 3.51 -21.22 24.54
CA LEU A 218 3.33 -22.39 23.67
C LEU A 218 4.66 -22.86 23.10
N ASP A 219 4.76 -24.15 22.82
CA ASP A 219 5.86 -24.75 22.03
C ASP A 219 5.40 -24.90 20.58
N ALA A 220 5.93 -24.08 19.67
CA ALA A 220 5.49 -24.07 18.28
C ALA A 220 5.70 -25.41 17.55
N ARG A 221 6.64 -26.25 17.99
CA ARG A 221 6.86 -27.58 17.40
C ARG A 221 5.83 -28.63 17.82
N LYS A 222 5.11 -28.40 18.94
CA LYS A 222 4.23 -29.40 19.54
C LYS A 222 2.76 -28.98 19.63
N ASP A 223 2.53 -27.70 19.88
CA ASP A 223 1.21 -27.18 20.26
C ASP A 223 0.42 -26.61 19.07
N LEU A 224 1.02 -26.55 17.88
CA LEU A 224 0.40 -26.00 16.66
C LEU A 224 -0.04 -27.10 15.70
N LYS A 225 -1.19 -26.89 15.08
CA LYS A 225 -1.61 -27.61 13.88
C LYS A 225 -1.35 -26.71 12.66
N LEU A 226 -0.15 -26.83 12.09
CA LEU A 226 0.27 -25.99 10.97
C LEU A 226 -0.70 -26.09 9.79
N GLY A 227 -1.12 -24.94 9.25
CA GLY A 227 -2.09 -24.85 8.15
C GLY A 227 -3.55 -24.97 8.57
N ASP A 228 -3.86 -25.29 9.83
CA ASP A 228 -5.24 -25.36 10.33
C ASP A 228 -5.68 -24.00 10.90
N PHE A 229 -6.29 -23.17 10.07
CA PHE A 229 -6.83 -21.86 10.48
C PHE A 229 -7.98 -21.93 11.51
N SER A 230 -8.50 -23.11 11.81
CA SER A 230 -9.46 -23.31 12.90
C SER A 230 -8.77 -23.51 14.26
N ASP A 231 -7.49 -23.89 14.27
CA ASP A 231 -6.69 -24.05 15.49
C ASP A 231 -6.34 -22.69 16.12
N PRO A 232 -6.81 -22.38 17.33
CA PRO A 232 -6.52 -21.10 17.98
C PRO A 232 -5.02 -20.90 18.29
N ASN A 233 -4.24 -21.97 18.44
CA ASN A 233 -2.80 -21.86 18.65
C ASN A 233 -2.07 -21.54 17.34
N PHE A 234 -2.51 -22.09 16.23
CA PHE A 234 -1.96 -21.73 14.92
C PHE A 234 -2.27 -20.26 14.58
N ARG A 235 -3.47 -19.76 14.89
CA ARG A 235 -3.77 -18.32 14.74
C ARG A 235 -2.83 -17.44 15.57
N LYS A 236 -2.46 -17.83 16.79
CA LYS A 236 -1.44 -17.10 17.58
C LYS A 236 -0.07 -17.11 16.91
N TRP A 237 0.28 -18.20 16.21
CA TRP A 237 1.51 -18.27 15.42
C TRP A 237 1.49 -17.29 14.24
N ILE A 238 0.38 -17.22 13.51
CA ILE A 238 0.17 -16.24 12.44
C ILE A 238 0.31 -14.81 12.99
N ASP A 239 -0.40 -14.47 14.06
CA ASP A 239 -0.34 -13.14 14.67
C ASP A 239 1.07 -12.80 15.17
N PHE A 240 1.78 -13.77 15.75
CA PHE A 240 3.17 -13.61 16.16
C PHE A 240 4.07 -13.30 14.96
N ARG A 241 3.94 -14.05 13.87
CA ARG A 241 4.74 -13.86 12.65
C ARG A 241 4.51 -12.49 12.02
N ILE A 242 3.26 -12.05 11.92
CA ILE A 242 2.91 -10.70 11.41
C ILE A 242 3.45 -9.62 12.35
N SER A 243 3.27 -9.76 13.65
CA SER A 243 3.76 -8.76 14.61
C SER A 243 5.28 -8.65 14.61
N THR A 244 6.00 -9.71 14.25
CA THR A 244 7.46 -9.72 14.17
C THR A 244 7.99 -8.66 13.22
N PHE A 245 7.50 -8.63 11.98
CA PHE A 245 7.99 -7.66 11.00
C PHE A 245 7.45 -6.27 11.23
N THR A 246 6.26 -6.13 11.78
CA THR A 246 5.77 -4.83 12.25
C THR A 246 6.69 -4.24 13.33
N GLU A 247 7.13 -5.04 14.28
CA GLU A 247 8.06 -4.63 15.34
C GLU A 247 9.48 -4.39 14.80
N PHE A 248 9.96 -5.22 13.87
CA PHE A 248 11.28 -5.09 13.26
C PHE A 248 11.40 -3.78 12.45
N LEU A 249 10.41 -3.45 11.62
CA LEU A 249 10.39 -2.19 10.87
C LEU A 249 10.24 -0.96 11.77
N ARG A 250 9.47 -1.07 12.86
CA ARG A 250 9.43 -0.02 13.89
C ARG A 250 10.80 0.22 14.49
N GLU A 251 11.54 -0.84 14.82
CA GLU A 251 12.89 -0.74 15.39
C GLU A 251 13.88 -0.13 14.38
N ILE A 252 13.81 -0.50 13.08
CA ILE A 252 14.59 0.15 12.02
C ILE A 252 14.32 1.66 12.02
N ARG A 253 13.04 2.06 11.98
CA ARG A 253 12.65 3.48 12.00
C ARG A 253 13.18 4.20 13.22
N ASP A 254 13.00 3.64 14.39
CA ASP A 254 13.35 4.28 15.66
C ASP A 254 14.90 4.41 15.79
N ASN A 255 15.66 3.40 15.34
CA ASN A 255 17.13 3.49 15.26
C ASN A 255 17.60 4.53 14.24
N ALA A 256 17.03 4.56 13.04
CA ALA A 256 17.37 5.55 12.03
C ALA A 256 17.08 6.97 12.53
N ARG A 257 15.91 7.19 13.13
CA ARG A 257 15.48 8.49 13.65
C ARG A 257 16.24 8.93 14.90
N SER A 258 16.82 8.03 15.64
CA SER A 258 17.71 8.38 16.76
C SER A 258 18.97 9.16 16.31
N ILE A 259 19.33 9.03 15.03
CA ILE A 259 20.49 9.71 14.40
C ILE A 259 20.01 10.86 13.50
N ASN A 260 19.02 10.63 12.65
CA ASN A 260 18.44 11.63 11.75
C ASN A 260 16.92 11.64 11.90
N SER A 261 16.38 12.59 12.66
CA SER A 261 14.94 12.66 12.97
C SER A 261 14.03 12.85 11.75
N SER A 262 14.57 13.29 10.62
CA SER A 262 13.84 13.53 9.37
C SER A 262 13.88 12.37 8.39
N ILE A 263 14.64 11.32 8.68
CA ILE A 263 14.77 10.17 7.78
C ILE A 263 13.45 9.39 7.69
N MET A 264 13.11 8.95 6.49
CA MET A 264 11.92 8.15 6.22
C MET A 264 12.30 6.67 6.09
N VAL A 265 11.44 5.78 6.61
CA VAL A 265 11.59 4.32 6.43
C VAL A 265 10.43 3.81 5.60
N ILE A 266 10.76 3.19 4.49
CA ILE A 266 9.85 2.77 3.43
C ILE A 266 10.10 1.29 3.15
N PRO A 267 9.31 0.35 3.68
CA PRO A 267 9.42 -1.04 3.27
C PRO A 267 8.86 -1.27 1.88
N GLU A 268 9.47 -2.17 1.15
CA GLU A 268 8.92 -2.81 -0.04
C GLU A 268 8.16 -4.06 0.34
N ILE A 269 6.92 -4.18 -0.13
CA ILE A 269 6.03 -5.28 0.26
C ILE A 269 5.29 -5.81 -0.96
N TYR A 270 5.52 -7.09 -1.30
CA TYR A 270 4.84 -7.74 -2.42
C TYR A 270 3.44 -8.30 -2.09
N PRO A 271 3.15 -8.81 -0.88
CA PRO A 271 1.76 -9.14 -0.58
C PRO A 271 0.94 -7.86 -0.49
N GLY A 272 -0.17 -7.84 -1.23
CA GLY A 272 -1.11 -6.74 -1.18
C GLY A 272 -2.15 -6.91 -0.08
N ILE A 273 -3.41 -7.09 -0.51
CA ILE A 273 -4.55 -7.38 0.38
C ILE A 273 -4.83 -8.88 0.52
N GLU A 274 -4.05 -9.71 -0.16
CA GLU A 274 -4.22 -11.14 -0.35
C GLU A 274 -3.88 -11.95 0.93
N GLU A 275 -4.19 -13.25 0.90
CA GLU A 275 -3.92 -14.20 1.97
C GLU A 275 -2.42 -14.52 2.16
N GLU A 276 -1.59 -14.27 1.16
CA GLU A 276 -0.14 -14.45 1.24
C GLU A 276 0.49 -13.71 2.42
N VAL A 277 -0.14 -12.63 2.86
CA VAL A 277 0.26 -11.87 4.05
C VAL A 277 0.52 -12.77 5.27
N VAL A 278 -0.31 -13.81 5.47
CA VAL A 278 -0.12 -14.72 6.63
C VAL A 278 1.06 -15.65 6.45
N ARG A 279 1.43 -15.98 5.17
CA ARG A 279 2.59 -16.81 4.85
C ARG A 279 3.88 -16.04 5.00
N VAL A 280 3.98 -14.87 4.40
CA VAL A 280 5.20 -14.03 4.47
C VAL A 280 5.33 -13.28 5.81
N GLY A 281 4.23 -13.06 6.52
CA GLY A 281 4.23 -12.37 7.79
C GLY A 281 4.42 -10.85 7.70
N ALA A 282 4.25 -10.25 6.51
CA ALA A 282 4.32 -8.82 6.31
C ALA A 282 2.92 -8.28 5.93
N ASP A 283 2.24 -7.67 6.88
CA ASP A 283 0.89 -7.14 6.69
C ASP A 283 0.93 -5.64 6.42
N VAL A 284 0.70 -5.25 5.17
CA VAL A 284 0.67 -3.85 4.73
C VAL A 284 -0.22 -3.00 5.62
N TYR A 285 -1.39 -3.51 6.02
CA TYR A 285 -2.28 -2.81 6.95
C TYR A 285 -1.57 -2.49 8.27
N GLN A 286 -0.88 -3.47 8.88
CA GLN A 286 -0.15 -3.25 10.13
C GLN A 286 1.07 -2.34 9.93
N LEU A 287 1.79 -2.52 8.83
CA LEU A 287 3.03 -1.79 8.54
C LEU A 287 2.82 -0.29 8.41
N TYR A 288 1.75 0.16 7.78
CA TYR A 288 1.43 1.59 7.73
C TYR A 288 1.28 2.24 9.12
N GLY A 289 0.99 1.46 10.16
CA GLY A 289 0.98 1.94 11.54
C GLY A 289 2.35 2.35 12.10
N VAL A 290 3.44 1.88 11.48
CA VAL A 290 4.79 2.02 12.04
C VAL A 290 5.82 2.63 11.09
N VAL A 291 5.53 2.77 9.79
CA VAL A 291 6.45 3.32 8.78
C VAL A 291 5.92 4.61 8.16
N ASP A 292 6.71 5.26 7.30
CA ASP A 292 6.40 6.57 6.73
C ASP A 292 5.68 6.52 5.40
N ALA A 293 5.98 5.51 4.61
CA ALA A 293 5.31 5.13 3.36
C ALA A 293 5.50 3.62 3.18
N VAL A 294 4.76 3.01 2.28
CA VAL A 294 5.02 1.65 1.79
C VAL A 294 5.18 1.70 0.29
N ALA A 295 6.20 1.06 -0.21
CA ALA A 295 6.37 0.74 -1.62
C ALA A 295 5.75 -0.64 -1.87
N HIS A 296 4.79 -0.70 -2.77
CA HIS A 296 4.09 -1.94 -3.08
C HIS A 296 4.66 -2.53 -4.35
N GLU A 297 5.17 -3.73 -4.23
CA GLU A 297 5.45 -4.61 -5.34
C GLU A 297 4.15 -5.36 -5.66
N TYR A 298 3.19 -4.66 -6.24
CA TYR A 298 1.82 -5.15 -6.38
C TYR A 298 1.39 -5.28 -7.81
N GLU A 299 0.91 -6.42 -8.13
CA GLU A 299 0.25 -6.72 -9.40
C GLU A 299 -0.98 -7.58 -9.17
N PHE A 300 -1.91 -7.49 -10.09
CA PHE A 300 -3.08 -8.33 -10.10
C PHE A 300 -3.26 -8.91 -11.50
N GLY A 301 -3.37 -10.22 -11.59
CA GLY A 301 -3.56 -10.93 -12.87
C GLY A 301 -2.50 -11.99 -13.13
N GLY A 302 -2.86 -13.23 -12.95
CA GLY A 302 -2.32 -14.44 -13.57
C GLY A 302 -0.83 -14.80 -13.52
N GLY A 303 -0.03 -14.17 -12.70
CA GLY A 303 1.40 -14.50 -12.57
C GLY A 303 2.28 -13.99 -13.73
N ASP A 304 1.75 -13.15 -14.60
CA ASP A 304 2.49 -12.44 -15.63
C ASP A 304 2.63 -10.98 -15.20
N HIS A 305 3.83 -10.55 -14.85
CA HIS A 305 4.16 -9.25 -14.30
C HIS A 305 3.96 -8.07 -15.26
N MET A 306 3.44 -8.31 -16.46
CA MET A 306 3.33 -7.29 -17.50
C MET A 306 1.94 -6.63 -17.52
N ALA A 307 1.91 -5.30 -17.56
CA ALA A 307 0.66 -4.55 -17.70
C ALA A 307 -0.14 -4.95 -18.96
N GLY A 308 0.55 -5.34 -20.04
CA GLY A 308 -0.07 -5.79 -21.28
C GLY A 308 -0.82 -7.13 -21.19
N SER A 309 -0.58 -7.93 -20.17
CA SER A 309 -1.26 -9.22 -19.95
C SER A 309 -2.61 -9.08 -19.25
N ARG A 310 -2.91 -7.94 -18.66
CA ARG A 310 -4.07 -7.71 -17.80
C ARG A 310 -5.37 -7.57 -18.58
N SER A 311 -6.40 -8.33 -18.18
CA SER A 311 -7.77 -8.14 -18.62
C SER A 311 -8.38 -6.86 -18.02
N GLN A 312 -9.57 -6.46 -18.51
CA GLN A 312 -10.31 -5.36 -17.91
C GLN A 312 -10.63 -5.61 -16.43
N LEU A 313 -10.97 -6.85 -16.08
CA LEU A 313 -11.21 -7.22 -14.69
C LEU A 313 -9.95 -7.09 -13.85
N ASP A 314 -8.79 -7.52 -14.35
CA ASP A 314 -7.51 -7.39 -13.63
C ASP A 314 -7.17 -5.93 -13.35
N TRP A 315 -7.39 -5.03 -14.33
CA TRP A 315 -7.24 -3.60 -14.12
C TRP A 315 -8.16 -3.04 -13.03
N PHE A 316 -9.42 -3.51 -12.98
CA PHE A 316 -10.34 -3.11 -11.93
C PHE A 316 -9.96 -3.68 -10.57
N LEU A 317 -9.53 -4.93 -10.49
CA LEU A 317 -9.03 -5.55 -9.26
C LEU A 317 -7.74 -4.88 -8.77
N TYR A 318 -6.89 -4.46 -9.70
CA TYR A 318 -5.73 -3.63 -9.38
C TYR A 318 -6.16 -2.32 -8.68
N GLN A 319 -7.20 -1.64 -9.20
CA GLN A 319 -7.75 -0.45 -8.56
C GLN A 319 -8.32 -0.71 -7.16
N VAL A 320 -8.88 -1.89 -6.91
CA VAL A 320 -9.30 -2.29 -5.54
C VAL A 320 -8.09 -2.36 -4.60
N GLY A 321 -6.98 -2.93 -5.05
CA GLY A 321 -5.72 -2.95 -4.30
C GLY A 321 -5.23 -1.54 -3.99
N LEU A 322 -5.12 -0.67 -5.00
CA LEU A 322 -4.66 0.71 -4.83
C LEU A 322 -5.54 1.51 -3.84
N ALA A 323 -6.86 1.37 -3.95
CA ALA A 323 -7.79 2.00 -3.02
C ALA A 323 -7.61 1.49 -1.58
N SER A 324 -7.33 0.18 -1.42
CA SER A 324 -7.07 -0.43 -0.12
C SER A 324 -5.78 0.10 0.49
N PHE A 325 -4.70 0.18 -0.28
CA PHE A 325 -3.42 0.74 0.20
C PHE A 325 -3.57 2.19 0.65
N ARG A 326 -4.28 3.00 -0.12
CA ARG A 326 -4.59 4.39 0.25
C ARG A 326 -5.38 4.47 1.58
N ALA A 327 -6.33 3.55 1.78
CA ALA A 327 -7.09 3.48 3.03
C ALA A 327 -6.22 3.05 4.21
N PHE A 328 -5.34 2.05 4.01
CA PHE A 328 -4.40 1.58 5.04
C PHE A 328 -3.36 2.63 5.40
N ALA A 329 -2.99 3.46 4.45
CA ALA A 329 -2.00 4.52 4.61
C ALA A 329 -2.48 5.68 5.50
N GLU A 330 -3.80 5.90 5.62
CA GLU A 330 -4.38 6.97 6.46
C GLU A 330 -3.75 8.34 6.19
N GLY A 331 -3.53 8.65 4.91
CA GLY A 331 -2.94 9.92 4.47
C GLY A 331 -1.42 9.90 4.29
N LYS A 332 -0.72 8.84 4.64
CA LYS A 332 0.70 8.65 4.26
C LYS A 332 0.84 8.36 2.77
N ALA A 333 2.06 8.48 2.27
CA ALA A 333 2.36 8.18 0.87
C ALA A 333 2.24 6.68 0.57
N THR A 334 1.87 6.37 -0.65
CA THR A 334 1.75 5.02 -1.19
C THR A 334 2.52 4.99 -2.50
N TRP A 335 3.55 4.16 -2.58
CA TRP A 335 4.39 4.03 -3.77
C TRP A 335 4.09 2.71 -4.45
N LEU A 336 4.24 2.67 -5.76
CA LEU A 336 4.06 1.46 -6.55
C LEU A 336 5.32 1.17 -7.36
N LEU A 337 5.95 0.05 -7.08
CA LEU A 337 7.01 -0.52 -7.90
C LEU A 337 6.37 -1.26 -9.07
N ASN A 338 6.70 -0.84 -10.27
CA ASN A 338 6.18 -1.44 -11.48
C ASN A 338 7.19 -2.39 -12.11
N TYR A 339 6.74 -3.60 -12.40
CA TYR A 339 7.53 -4.58 -13.13
C TYR A 339 7.71 -4.19 -14.60
N SER A 340 8.74 -4.78 -15.21
CA SER A 340 9.02 -4.61 -16.62
C SER A 340 7.84 -5.09 -17.47
N TRP A 341 7.47 -4.27 -18.43
CA TRP A 341 6.48 -4.57 -19.46
C TRP A 341 7.11 -4.74 -20.84
N ASP A 342 8.44 -4.67 -20.91
CA ASP A 342 9.20 -4.75 -22.18
C ASP A 342 9.24 -6.17 -22.77
N GLY A 343 8.79 -7.19 -22.03
CA GLY A 343 8.82 -8.59 -22.42
C GLY A 343 7.66 -9.04 -23.32
N ASP A 344 6.54 -8.31 -23.35
CA ASP A 344 5.40 -8.67 -24.19
C ASP A 344 5.60 -8.17 -25.63
N LYS A 345 5.92 -9.09 -26.53
CA LYS A 345 6.22 -8.76 -27.94
C LYS A 345 5.03 -8.23 -28.73
N ASN A 346 3.81 -8.41 -28.23
CA ASN A 346 2.58 -8.02 -28.91
C ASN A 346 2.05 -6.66 -28.43
N VAL A 347 2.61 -6.14 -27.35
CA VAL A 347 2.16 -4.88 -26.72
C VAL A 347 3.26 -3.84 -26.80
N ASP A 348 2.88 -2.62 -27.18
CA ASP A 348 3.83 -1.49 -27.13
C ASP A 348 4.10 -1.13 -25.66
N ALA A 349 5.33 -1.34 -25.20
CA ALA A 349 5.78 -1.08 -23.83
C ALA A 349 5.53 0.38 -23.40
N ARG A 350 5.61 1.34 -24.31
CA ARG A 350 5.32 2.76 -24.02
C ARG A 350 3.85 2.98 -23.71
N GLU A 351 2.96 2.32 -24.47
CA GLU A 351 1.52 2.40 -24.23
C GLU A 351 1.14 1.72 -22.90
N ALA A 352 1.80 0.59 -22.57
CA ALA A 352 1.63 -0.09 -21.29
C ALA A 352 2.05 0.80 -20.12
N MET A 353 3.23 1.43 -20.20
CA MET A 353 3.73 2.38 -19.21
C MET A 353 2.75 3.54 -19.01
N LYS A 354 2.23 4.12 -20.07
CA LYS A 354 1.28 5.24 -20.01
C LYS A 354 -0.04 4.84 -19.34
N THR A 355 -0.55 3.65 -19.64
CA THR A 355 -1.81 3.17 -19.04
C THR A 355 -1.61 2.86 -17.56
N LEU A 356 -0.49 2.22 -17.20
CA LEU A 356 -0.14 1.93 -15.81
C LEU A 356 0.01 3.21 -14.99
N ALA A 357 0.84 4.15 -15.47
CA ALA A 357 1.03 5.43 -14.80
C ALA A 357 -0.28 6.22 -14.62
N ALA A 358 -1.13 6.27 -15.65
CA ALA A 358 -2.44 6.92 -15.54
C ALA A 358 -3.30 6.29 -14.44
N SER A 359 -3.35 4.95 -14.40
CA SER A 359 -4.16 4.21 -13.43
C SER A 359 -3.72 4.48 -11.99
N GLU A 360 -2.43 4.58 -11.74
CA GLU A 360 -1.84 4.81 -10.43
C GLU A 360 -2.00 6.24 -9.94
N VAL A 361 -1.64 7.22 -10.78
CA VAL A 361 -1.70 8.63 -10.36
C VAL A 361 -3.14 9.09 -10.13
N MET A 362 -4.12 8.56 -10.89
CA MET A 362 -5.55 8.84 -10.65
C MET A 362 -6.02 8.22 -9.33
N ALA A 363 -5.53 7.04 -8.97
CA ALA A 363 -5.76 6.46 -7.64
C ALA A 363 -5.05 7.22 -6.51
N GLY A 364 -4.13 8.13 -6.83
CA GLY A 364 -3.35 8.92 -5.84
C GLY A 364 -2.13 8.17 -5.31
N VAL A 365 -1.58 7.28 -6.11
CA VAL A 365 -0.40 6.48 -5.81
C VAL A 365 0.79 7.01 -6.61
N ASN A 366 1.97 7.02 -5.99
CA ASN A 366 3.17 7.50 -6.63
C ASN A 366 3.72 6.46 -7.62
N PHE A 367 3.89 6.89 -8.84
CA PHE A 367 4.43 6.09 -9.92
C PHE A 367 5.95 5.98 -9.81
N TRP A 368 6.44 4.74 -9.88
CA TRP A 368 7.87 4.44 -9.89
C TRP A 368 8.27 3.77 -11.20
N ASP A 369 9.36 4.24 -11.77
CA ASP A 369 9.97 3.63 -12.94
C ASP A 369 11.50 3.59 -12.79
N ALA A 370 12.06 2.40 -12.78
CA ALA A 370 13.49 2.17 -12.61
C ALA A 370 14.17 1.95 -13.97
N PRO A 371 14.94 2.92 -14.47
CA PRO A 371 15.63 2.76 -15.75
C PRO A 371 16.70 1.69 -15.67
N GLY A 372 16.62 0.71 -16.56
CA GLY A 372 17.61 -0.38 -16.67
C GLY A 372 17.57 -1.40 -15.55
N HIS A 373 16.58 -1.35 -14.69
CA HIS A 373 16.33 -2.39 -13.70
C HIS A 373 15.64 -3.59 -14.36
N SER A 374 16.09 -4.81 -14.04
CA SER A 374 15.57 -6.02 -14.69
C SER A 374 14.12 -6.34 -14.31
N MET A 375 13.65 -5.83 -13.16
CA MET A 375 12.34 -6.11 -12.61
C MET A 375 11.35 -4.97 -12.81
N ALA A 376 11.80 -3.72 -12.79
CA ALA A 376 10.92 -2.58 -12.76
C ALA A 376 11.27 -1.57 -13.85
N GLY A 377 10.26 -0.98 -14.44
CA GLY A 377 10.41 0.09 -15.40
C GLY A 377 10.60 -0.35 -16.84
N SER A 378 10.74 0.64 -17.68
CA SER A 378 10.96 0.51 -19.12
C SER A 378 12.25 1.19 -19.55
N ASN A 379 12.85 0.68 -20.62
CA ASN A 379 13.99 1.32 -21.25
C ASN A 379 13.63 2.57 -22.07
N ASP A 380 12.35 2.90 -22.22
CA ASP A 380 11.90 4.09 -22.95
C ASP A 380 11.99 5.37 -22.08
N ALA A 381 13.18 5.97 -22.07
CA ALA A 381 13.43 7.19 -21.32
C ALA A 381 12.55 8.37 -21.77
N ALA A 382 12.18 8.44 -23.04
CA ALA A 382 11.37 9.54 -23.56
C ALA A 382 9.94 9.51 -22.98
N THR A 383 9.31 8.35 -22.97
CA THR A 383 7.98 8.16 -22.36
C THR A 383 8.02 8.43 -20.85
N ARG A 384 9.03 7.96 -20.12
CA ARG A 384 9.20 8.25 -18.70
C ARG A 384 9.31 9.74 -18.43
N ILE A 385 10.13 10.46 -19.20
CA ILE A 385 10.30 11.91 -19.06
C ILE A 385 8.97 12.64 -19.33
N GLU A 386 8.20 12.21 -20.33
CA GLU A 386 6.87 12.76 -20.61
C GLU A 386 5.93 12.58 -19.41
N ILE A 387 5.88 11.39 -18.83
CA ILE A 387 5.04 11.06 -17.67
C ILE A 387 5.49 11.88 -16.45
N PHE A 388 6.77 11.86 -16.10
CA PHE A 388 7.27 12.55 -14.90
C PHE A 388 7.11 14.07 -14.99
N ARG A 389 7.30 14.66 -16.19
CA ARG A 389 7.05 16.09 -16.41
C ARG A 389 5.58 16.47 -16.22
N TRP A 390 4.67 15.61 -16.69
CA TRP A 390 3.24 15.83 -16.51
C TRP A 390 2.84 15.69 -15.03
N ILE A 391 3.33 14.66 -14.33
CA ILE A 391 3.11 14.49 -12.89
C ILE A 391 3.65 15.69 -12.11
N GLU A 392 4.87 16.13 -12.38
CA GLU A 392 5.47 17.30 -11.72
C GLU A 392 4.59 18.56 -11.87
N ARG A 393 4.07 18.79 -13.05
CA ARG A 393 3.20 19.93 -13.32
C ARG A 393 1.90 19.91 -12.53
N TYR A 394 1.31 18.74 -12.34
CA TYR A 394 0.00 18.57 -11.70
C TYR A 394 0.07 17.89 -10.33
N GLN A 395 1.26 17.75 -9.73
CA GLN A 395 1.47 17.00 -8.49
C GLN A 395 0.57 17.45 -7.32
N ASN A 396 0.21 18.73 -7.24
CA ASN A 396 -0.68 19.22 -6.20
C ASN A 396 -2.11 18.66 -6.37
N ALA A 397 -2.64 18.66 -7.58
CA ALA A 397 -3.96 18.07 -7.84
C ALA A 397 -3.94 16.53 -7.65
N LEU A 398 -2.80 15.87 -7.93
CA LEU A 398 -2.67 14.42 -7.86
C LEU A 398 -2.40 13.90 -6.45
N TYR A 399 -1.56 14.58 -5.67
CA TYR A 399 -0.97 14.02 -4.45
C TYR A 399 -1.24 14.84 -3.17
N HIS A 400 -1.89 16.01 -3.24
CA HIS A 400 -2.36 16.65 -2.02
C HIS A 400 -3.38 15.75 -1.30
N ALA A 401 -3.53 15.99 -0.01
CA ALA A 401 -4.42 15.22 0.85
C ALA A 401 -5.86 15.19 0.30
N ARG A 402 -6.38 13.99 0.08
CA ARG A 402 -7.73 13.73 -0.42
C ARG A 402 -8.65 13.40 0.75
N THR A 403 -9.67 14.21 0.97
CA THR A 403 -10.70 13.94 1.98
C THR A 403 -12.03 13.60 1.31
N PRO A 404 -12.76 12.57 1.78
CA PRO A 404 -14.06 12.22 1.18
C PRO A 404 -15.14 13.25 1.49
N PHE A 405 -16.22 13.24 0.70
CA PHE A 405 -17.42 14.03 0.93
C PHE A 405 -18.41 13.30 1.84
N HIS A 406 -19.14 12.33 1.26
CA HIS A 406 -20.13 11.50 1.92
C HIS A 406 -20.05 10.07 1.39
N PRO A 407 -18.96 9.37 1.62
CA PRO A 407 -18.71 8.09 1.00
C PRO A 407 -19.66 7.00 1.53
N VAL A 408 -19.88 6.00 0.68
CA VAL A 408 -20.29 4.68 1.15
C VAL A 408 -19.05 3.94 1.59
N GLY A 409 -19.04 3.43 2.84
CA GLY A 409 -17.96 2.64 3.37
C GLY A 409 -18.05 1.18 2.94
N VAL A 410 -16.90 0.55 2.66
CA VAL A 410 -16.76 -0.90 2.58
C VAL A 410 -15.77 -1.34 3.63
N TYR A 411 -16.21 -2.19 4.56
CA TYR A 411 -15.38 -2.59 5.69
C TYR A 411 -14.36 -3.65 5.29
N PHE A 412 -13.10 -3.35 5.50
CA PHE A 412 -12.00 -4.31 5.38
C PHE A 412 -11.65 -4.86 6.75
N SER A 413 -11.86 -6.17 6.95
CA SER A 413 -11.51 -6.87 8.18
C SER A 413 -10.19 -7.61 8.03
N PRO A 414 -9.08 -7.13 8.63
CA PRO A 414 -7.81 -7.86 8.61
C PRO A 414 -7.91 -9.27 9.20
N ALA A 415 -8.72 -9.45 10.26
CA ALA A 415 -8.92 -10.75 10.86
C ALA A 415 -9.67 -11.72 9.94
N SER A 416 -10.72 -11.25 9.23
CA SER A 416 -11.41 -12.08 8.25
C SER A 416 -10.48 -12.43 7.08
N ARG A 417 -9.66 -11.48 6.60
CA ARG A 417 -8.62 -11.75 5.60
C ARG A 417 -7.61 -12.80 6.08
N ASN A 418 -7.16 -12.72 7.34
CA ASN A 418 -6.15 -13.63 7.88
C ASN A 418 -6.66 -15.06 8.11
N TYR A 419 -7.92 -15.21 8.48
CA TYR A 419 -8.45 -16.49 8.96
C TYR A 419 -9.58 -17.07 8.12
N ASP A 420 -10.11 -16.32 7.14
CA ASP A 420 -11.22 -16.73 6.27
C ASP A 420 -11.16 -16.03 4.90
N ALA A 421 -9.96 -15.93 4.34
CA ALA A 421 -9.68 -15.21 3.10
C ALA A 421 -10.58 -15.68 1.93
N ALA A 422 -10.79 -16.98 1.82
CA ALA A 422 -11.54 -17.60 0.74
C ALA A 422 -13.00 -17.09 0.62
N HIS A 423 -13.62 -16.72 1.73
CA HIS A 423 -14.98 -16.14 1.71
C HIS A 423 -14.94 -14.61 1.71
N PHE A 424 -14.05 -14.03 2.50
CA PHE A 424 -14.00 -12.58 2.70
C PHE A 424 -13.50 -11.83 1.46
N LEU A 425 -12.35 -12.23 0.87
CA LEU A 425 -11.72 -11.47 -0.21
C LEU A 425 -12.57 -11.37 -1.47
N PRO A 426 -13.21 -12.44 -2.00
CA PRO A 426 -14.08 -12.31 -3.15
C PRO A 426 -15.28 -11.39 -2.90
N SER A 427 -15.86 -11.45 -1.69
CA SER A 427 -16.97 -10.59 -1.30
C SER A 427 -16.56 -9.13 -1.15
N PHE A 428 -15.44 -8.86 -0.52
CA PHE A 428 -14.87 -7.53 -0.39
C PHE A 428 -14.56 -6.92 -1.75
N ARG A 429 -13.76 -7.62 -2.57
CA ARG A 429 -13.37 -7.17 -3.92
C ARG A 429 -14.58 -6.88 -4.79
N GLY A 430 -15.51 -7.84 -4.88
CA GLY A 430 -16.71 -7.68 -5.69
C GLY A 430 -17.62 -6.55 -5.20
N THR A 431 -17.70 -6.29 -3.90
CA THR A 431 -18.46 -5.15 -3.35
C THR A 431 -17.83 -3.82 -3.75
N VAL A 432 -16.51 -3.69 -3.63
CA VAL A 432 -15.80 -2.48 -4.05
C VAL A 432 -15.95 -2.27 -5.57
N LEU A 433 -15.79 -3.33 -6.36
CA LEU A 433 -15.98 -3.27 -7.82
C LEU A 433 -17.37 -2.80 -8.21
N LEU A 434 -18.40 -3.28 -7.53
CA LEU A 434 -19.78 -2.90 -7.78
C LEU A 434 -19.99 -1.39 -7.57
N LEU A 435 -19.41 -0.83 -6.52
CA LEU A 435 -19.48 0.61 -6.23
C LEU A 435 -18.65 1.43 -7.23
N LEU A 436 -17.45 0.98 -7.58
CA LEU A 436 -16.59 1.66 -8.56
C LEU A 436 -17.26 1.72 -9.94
N GLN A 437 -17.85 0.62 -10.41
CA GLN A 437 -18.58 0.58 -11.69
C GLN A 437 -19.88 1.40 -11.69
N SER A 438 -20.44 1.66 -10.50
CA SER A 438 -21.61 2.52 -10.30
C SER A 438 -21.24 3.97 -10.04
N HIS A 439 -19.96 4.31 -10.09
CA HIS A 439 -19.40 5.64 -9.82
C HIS A 439 -19.85 6.24 -8.48
N ARG A 440 -20.12 5.38 -7.47
CA ARG A 440 -20.45 5.83 -6.12
C ARG A 440 -19.17 6.23 -5.39
N GLU A 441 -19.22 7.37 -4.71
CA GLU A 441 -18.15 7.74 -3.80
C GLU A 441 -17.95 6.66 -2.74
N THR A 442 -16.79 6.02 -2.76
CA THR A 442 -16.49 4.82 -1.97
C THR A 442 -15.27 5.06 -1.10
N GLN A 443 -15.33 4.64 0.16
CA GLN A 443 -14.22 4.62 1.08
C GLN A 443 -14.05 3.21 1.68
N ILE A 444 -12.84 2.68 1.62
CA ILE A 444 -12.51 1.47 2.38
C ILE A 444 -12.30 1.88 3.84
N VAL A 445 -13.05 1.23 4.73
CA VAL A 445 -13.04 1.48 6.17
C VAL A 445 -12.37 0.31 6.87
N THR A 446 -11.43 0.60 7.76
CA THR A 446 -10.65 -0.39 8.52
C THR A 446 -10.94 -0.26 10.01
N PRO A 447 -10.50 -1.21 10.86
CA PRO A 447 -10.61 -1.05 12.31
C PRO A 447 -10.02 0.26 12.84
N ARG A 448 -8.92 0.77 12.23
CA ARG A 448 -8.31 2.05 12.64
C ARG A 448 -9.10 3.28 12.24
N THR A 449 -9.87 3.20 11.16
CA THR A 449 -10.63 4.34 10.62
C THR A 449 -12.12 4.29 10.95
N LEU A 450 -12.62 3.20 11.54
CA LEU A 450 -14.05 2.97 11.80
C LEU A 450 -14.62 4.03 12.76
N ALA A 451 -13.92 4.36 13.82
CA ALA A 451 -14.37 5.38 14.80
C ALA A 451 -14.55 6.76 14.18
N SER A 452 -13.70 7.13 13.21
CA SER A 452 -13.72 8.43 12.51
C SER A 452 -14.54 8.41 11.22
N PHE A 453 -15.07 7.27 10.81
CA PHE A 453 -15.86 7.17 9.59
C PHE A 453 -17.15 7.98 9.69
N ASN A 454 -17.34 8.93 8.78
CA ASN A 454 -18.47 9.85 8.74
C ASN A 454 -19.36 9.67 7.50
N GLY A 455 -19.20 8.57 6.78
CA GLY A 455 -20.05 8.24 5.64
C GLY A 455 -21.49 7.90 6.03
N THR A 456 -22.35 7.79 5.04
CA THR A 456 -23.79 7.60 5.24
C THR A 456 -24.18 6.14 5.46
N ALA A 457 -23.41 5.21 4.90
CA ALA A 457 -23.63 3.77 5.00
C ALA A 457 -22.30 3.02 5.04
N LEU A 458 -22.28 1.88 5.71
CA LEU A 458 -21.13 0.99 5.81
C LEU A 458 -21.55 -0.44 5.44
N ILE A 459 -20.90 -1.00 4.44
CA ILE A 459 -21.14 -2.37 3.97
C ILE A 459 -20.13 -3.30 4.66
N LEU A 460 -20.62 -4.40 5.24
CA LEU A 460 -19.83 -5.48 5.82
C LEU A 460 -19.91 -6.71 4.89
N PRO A 461 -18.95 -6.88 3.97
CA PRO A 461 -18.99 -7.95 2.96
C PRO A 461 -18.44 -9.26 3.53
N ASP A 462 -19.30 -10.20 3.89
CA ASP A 462 -18.96 -11.53 4.45
C ASP A 462 -17.90 -11.48 5.56
N VAL A 463 -18.00 -10.49 6.43
CA VAL A 463 -17.08 -10.33 7.58
C VAL A 463 -17.34 -11.44 8.60
N SER A 464 -16.39 -12.37 8.74
CA SER A 464 -16.50 -13.53 9.62
C SER A 464 -15.83 -13.34 10.98
N GLN A 465 -14.98 -12.33 11.14
CA GLN A 465 -14.23 -12.04 12.36
C GLN A 465 -14.39 -10.57 12.76
N LEU A 466 -14.82 -10.33 13.98
CA LEU A 466 -14.88 -9.01 14.61
C LEU A 466 -14.44 -9.09 16.06
N SER A 467 -13.56 -8.21 16.47
CA SER A 467 -13.23 -8.02 17.88
C SER A 467 -14.37 -7.31 18.63
N THR A 468 -14.29 -7.30 19.97
CA THR A 468 -15.24 -6.54 20.79
C THR A 468 -15.18 -5.05 20.46
N ILE A 469 -13.97 -4.50 20.25
CA ILE A 469 -13.77 -3.08 19.92
C ILE A 469 -14.47 -2.75 18.59
N GLU A 470 -14.29 -3.56 17.56
CA GLU A 470 -14.96 -3.36 16.27
C GLU A 470 -16.48 -3.38 16.37
N ARG A 471 -17.03 -4.27 17.21
CA ARG A 471 -18.49 -4.33 17.47
C ARG A 471 -19.01 -3.07 18.15
N ASP A 472 -18.27 -2.56 19.14
CA ASP A 472 -18.63 -1.34 19.86
C ASP A 472 -18.56 -0.12 18.93
N GLU A 473 -17.57 -0.03 18.07
CA GLU A 473 -17.45 1.03 17.07
C GLU A 473 -18.55 0.97 15.99
N LEU A 474 -18.91 -0.24 15.52
CA LEU A 474 -20.05 -0.41 14.61
C LEU A 474 -21.36 0.02 15.26
N LYS A 475 -21.54 -0.31 16.55
CA LYS A 475 -22.70 0.17 17.33
C LYS A 475 -22.69 1.69 17.43
N ALA A 476 -21.55 2.29 17.80
CA ALA A 476 -21.41 3.74 17.88
C ALA A 476 -21.68 4.42 16.54
N PHE A 477 -21.28 3.81 15.41
CA PHE A 477 -21.63 4.29 14.08
C PHE A 477 -23.15 4.31 13.85
N MET A 478 -23.86 3.23 14.22
CA MET A 478 -25.33 3.19 14.11
C MET A 478 -26.02 4.20 15.05
N ASP A 479 -25.52 4.36 16.27
CA ASP A 479 -26.07 5.31 17.25
C ASP A 479 -25.95 6.77 16.77
N ARG A 480 -24.98 7.06 15.88
CA ARG A 480 -24.84 8.36 15.18
C ARG A 480 -25.72 8.49 13.95
N GLY A 481 -26.60 7.51 13.66
CA GLY A 481 -27.50 7.50 12.50
C GLY A 481 -26.92 6.83 11.24
N GLY A 482 -25.76 6.20 11.35
CA GLY A 482 -25.16 5.41 10.27
C GLY A 482 -25.99 4.17 9.94
N ARG A 483 -25.96 3.77 8.68
CA ARG A 483 -26.65 2.56 8.19
C ARG A 483 -25.65 1.45 7.94
N LEU A 484 -25.95 0.24 8.41
CA LEU A 484 -25.18 -0.97 8.08
C LEU A 484 -25.90 -1.74 6.96
N PHE A 485 -25.10 -2.28 6.04
CA PHE A 485 -25.52 -3.28 5.09
C PHE A 485 -24.64 -4.52 5.24
N ILE A 486 -25.20 -5.61 5.73
CA ILE A 486 -24.50 -6.85 6.04
C ILE A 486 -24.81 -7.86 4.95
N THR A 487 -23.79 -8.42 4.30
CA THR A 487 -23.94 -9.48 3.29
C THR A 487 -23.33 -10.79 3.79
N GLY A 488 -23.91 -11.93 3.34
CA GLY A 488 -23.46 -13.25 3.72
C GLY A 488 -23.66 -13.57 5.21
N SER A 489 -22.62 -14.03 5.88
CA SER A 489 -22.68 -14.40 7.31
C SER A 489 -22.80 -13.18 8.21
N ASP A 490 -23.84 -13.13 9.06
CA ASP A 490 -23.95 -12.06 10.06
C ASP A 490 -23.29 -12.49 11.37
N VAL A 491 -22.01 -12.14 11.52
CA VAL A 491 -21.27 -12.35 12.77
C VAL A 491 -21.50 -11.24 13.80
N THR A 492 -22.11 -10.13 13.39
CA THR A 492 -22.38 -8.99 14.28
C THR A 492 -23.43 -9.34 15.31
N LYS A 493 -24.44 -10.15 14.91
CA LYS A 493 -25.61 -10.53 15.73
C LYS A 493 -26.31 -9.31 16.35
N PHE A 494 -26.29 -8.17 15.65
CA PHE A 494 -27.05 -7.00 16.06
C PHE A 494 -28.56 -7.31 16.00
N PRO A 495 -29.35 -6.81 16.95
CA PRO A 495 -30.79 -6.88 16.86
C PRO A 495 -31.31 -6.23 15.58
N ASP A 496 -32.48 -6.67 15.10
CA ASP A 496 -33.12 -6.05 13.95
C ASP A 496 -33.38 -4.55 14.21
N SER A 497 -33.00 -3.75 13.23
CA SER A 497 -33.10 -2.30 13.28
C SER A 497 -33.39 -1.77 11.87
N PRO A 498 -34.18 -0.69 11.72
CA PRO A 498 -34.39 -0.07 10.41
C PRO A 498 -33.11 0.54 9.81
N THR A 499 -32.03 0.67 10.61
CA THR A 499 -30.71 1.11 10.15
C THR A 499 -29.83 -0.04 9.67
N ILE A 500 -30.29 -1.28 9.75
CA ILE A 500 -29.54 -2.47 9.31
C ILE A 500 -30.30 -3.15 8.18
N ALA A 501 -29.70 -3.17 6.99
CA ALA A 501 -30.13 -4.03 5.88
C ALA A 501 -29.26 -5.29 5.86
N ARG A 502 -29.86 -6.45 5.58
CA ARG A 502 -29.16 -7.74 5.51
C ARG A 502 -29.50 -8.43 4.20
N SER A 503 -28.49 -9.06 3.59
CA SER A 503 -28.66 -10.02 2.52
C SER A 503 -27.95 -11.31 2.90
N ALA A 504 -28.66 -12.43 2.89
CA ALA A 504 -28.06 -13.75 3.07
C ALA A 504 -27.16 -14.15 1.90
N SER A 505 -27.26 -13.43 0.80
CA SER A 505 -26.42 -13.62 -0.39
C SER A 505 -25.13 -12.82 -0.27
N SER A 506 -24.02 -13.45 -0.62
CA SER A 506 -22.71 -12.80 -0.79
C SER A 506 -22.72 -11.96 -2.08
N LEU A 507 -23.35 -10.78 -2.05
CA LEU A 507 -23.54 -9.94 -3.22
C LEU A 507 -22.24 -9.64 -3.96
N GLY A 508 -21.17 -9.34 -3.20
CA GLY A 508 -19.85 -9.06 -3.76
C GLY A 508 -19.26 -10.26 -4.49
N SER A 509 -19.22 -11.45 -3.86
CA SER A 509 -18.73 -12.69 -4.50
C SER A 509 -19.52 -13.03 -5.75
N ASN A 510 -20.85 -12.87 -5.70
CA ASN A 510 -21.72 -13.11 -6.85
C ASN A 510 -21.44 -12.12 -7.98
N HIS A 511 -21.15 -10.86 -7.66
CA HIS A 511 -20.77 -9.86 -8.64
C HIS A 511 -19.43 -10.20 -9.29
N LEU A 512 -18.40 -10.49 -8.49
CA LEU A 512 -17.08 -10.89 -8.98
C LEU A 512 -17.17 -12.10 -9.92
N SER A 513 -17.84 -13.17 -9.51
CA SER A 513 -18.04 -14.37 -10.33
C SER A 513 -18.78 -14.13 -11.66
N ARG A 514 -19.54 -13.06 -11.77
CA ARG A 514 -20.16 -12.67 -13.03
C ARG A 514 -19.22 -11.86 -13.92
N LEU A 515 -18.42 -10.97 -13.31
CA LEU A 515 -17.37 -10.23 -14.02
C LEU A 515 -16.34 -11.16 -14.64
N GLU A 516 -15.96 -12.22 -13.94
CA GLU A 516 -15.05 -13.28 -14.43
C GLU A 516 -15.61 -13.98 -15.69
N LYS A 517 -16.91 -14.12 -15.79
CA LYS A 517 -17.55 -14.74 -16.95
C LYS A 517 -17.76 -13.77 -18.12
N ASP A 518 -18.14 -12.56 -17.82
CA ASP A 518 -18.38 -11.51 -18.81
C ASP A 518 -18.40 -10.15 -18.10
N PHE A 519 -17.34 -9.38 -18.26
CA PHE A 519 -17.20 -8.07 -17.63
C PHE A 519 -18.37 -7.13 -17.94
N MET A 520 -18.97 -7.22 -19.14
CA MET A 520 -20.10 -6.37 -19.56
C MET A 520 -21.45 -6.81 -19.03
N LYS A 521 -21.63 -8.09 -18.77
CA LYS A 521 -22.89 -8.64 -18.24
C LYS A 521 -22.95 -8.59 -16.72
N ALA A 522 -22.04 -7.86 -16.10
CA ALA A 522 -22.08 -7.57 -14.69
C ALA A 522 -23.44 -7.00 -14.31
N SER A 523 -24.10 -7.70 -13.49
CA SER A 523 -25.54 -7.65 -13.30
C SER A 523 -26.03 -6.29 -12.83
N GLN A 524 -26.74 -5.60 -13.68
CA GLN A 524 -27.61 -4.50 -13.28
C GLN A 524 -28.49 -4.86 -12.07
N SER A 525 -28.93 -6.11 -11.95
CA SER A 525 -29.79 -6.54 -10.84
C SER A 525 -29.08 -6.50 -9.48
N LEU A 526 -27.79 -6.93 -9.38
CA LEU A 526 -27.03 -6.83 -8.12
C LEU A 526 -26.64 -5.39 -7.79
N GLN A 527 -26.31 -4.60 -8.80
CA GLN A 527 -26.10 -3.17 -8.62
C GLN A 527 -27.37 -2.50 -8.09
N LEU A 528 -28.52 -2.76 -8.68
CA LEU A 528 -29.80 -2.20 -8.24
C LEU A 528 -30.18 -2.66 -6.82
N GLU A 529 -29.95 -3.93 -6.49
CA GLU A 529 -30.21 -4.45 -5.14
C GLU A 529 -29.37 -3.71 -4.09
N LEU A 530 -28.07 -3.57 -4.33
CA LEU A 530 -27.19 -2.85 -3.41
C LEU A 530 -27.50 -1.36 -3.38
N LEU A 531 -27.58 -0.70 -4.54
CA LEU A 531 -27.81 0.74 -4.62
C LEU A 531 -29.16 1.18 -4.04
N ALA A 532 -30.21 0.34 -4.19
CA ALA A 532 -31.53 0.60 -3.58
C ALA A 532 -31.48 0.58 -2.04
N SER A 533 -30.51 -0.14 -1.47
CA SER A 533 -30.31 -0.24 -0.02
C SER A 533 -29.45 0.89 0.56
N LEU A 534 -28.80 1.67 -0.31
CA LEU A 534 -27.91 2.77 0.08
C LEU A 534 -28.64 4.12 0.10
N PRO A 535 -28.18 5.08 0.89
CA PRO A 535 -28.66 6.45 0.83
C PRO A 535 -28.47 7.05 -0.58
N PRO A 536 -29.33 8.01 -0.99
CA PRO A 536 -29.17 8.71 -2.25
C PRO A 536 -27.85 9.50 -2.30
N ASP A 537 -27.40 9.86 -3.51
CA ASP A 537 -26.23 10.69 -3.71
C ASP A 537 -26.35 12.06 -3.07
N SER A 538 -25.20 12.61 -2.62
CA SER A 538 -25.09 13.90 -1.91
C SER A 538 -25.14 15.13 -2.83
N GLY A 539 -25.75 15.05 -4.01
CA GLY A 539 -25.78 16.15 -4.99
C GLY A 539 -24.52 16.26 -5.86
N LEU A 540 -23.62 15.26 -5.76
CA LEU A 540 -22.46 15.11 -6.64
C LEU A 540 -22.52 13.73 -7.28
N ARG A 541 -22.51 13.68 -8.63
CA ARG A 541 -22.63 12.44 -9.38
C ARG A 541 -21.72 12.43 -10.59
N ILE A 542 -21.06 11.30 -10.83
CA ILE A 542 -20.35 11.01 -12.06
C ILE A 542 -21.18 10.02 -12.88
N GLU A 543 -21.36 10.31 -14.14
CA GLU A 543 -21.98 9.42 -15.11
C GLU A 543 -20.93 9.10 -16.18
N ALA A 544 -20.54 7.84 -16.28
CA ALA A 544 -19.55 7.35 -17.23
C ALA A 544 -19.87 5.89 -17.61
N SER A 545 -19.11 5.34 -18.55
CA SER A 545 -19.23 3.92 -18.89
C SER A 545 -18.73 3.04 -17.71
N PRO A 546 -19.19 1.78 -17.59
CA PRO A 546 -18.75 0.86 -16.54
C PRO A 546 -17.26 0.47 -16.66
N TYR A 547 -16.58 0.91 -17.70
CA TYR A 547 -15.12 0.74 -17.88
C TYR A 547 -14.28 1.84 -17.23
N VAL A 548 -14.93 2.87 -16.70
CA VAL A 548 -14.26 3.97 -16.01
C VAL A 548 -14.30 3.73 -14.51
N VAL A 549 -13.15 3.77 -13.87
CA VAL A 549 -13.05 3.88 -12.42
C VAL A 549 -12.98 5.35 -12.05
N SER A 550 -13.77 5.77 -11.08
CA SER A 550 -13.81 7.14 -10.63
C SER A 550 -13.55 7.26 -9.13
N TYR A 551 -12.76 8.25 -8.75
CA TYR A 551 -12.57 8.67 -7.36
C TYR A 551 -12.95 10.13 -7.20
N VAL A 552 -13.59 10.44 -6.10
CA VAL A 552 -14.01 11.80 -5.75
C VAL A 552 -13.40 12.17 -4.40
N ALA A 553 -12.88 13.38 -4.28
CA ALA A 553 -12.34 13.87 -3.02
C ALA A 553 -12.35 15.40 -2.96
N LYS A 554 -12.27 15.94 -1.76
CA LYS A 554 -11.88 17.34 -1.53
C LYS A 554 -10.36 17.41 -1.47
N VAL A 555 -9.79 18.30 -2.27
CA VAL A 555 -8.39 18.70 -2.18
C VAL A 555 -8.36 20.22 -2.00
N ASP A 556 -7.72 20.70 -0.96
CA ASP A 556 -7.70 22.12 -0.59
C ASP A 556 -9.12 22.75 -0.54
N GLY A 557 -10.09 21.96 -0.05
CA GLY A 557 -11.49 22.34 0.07
C GLY A 557 -12.32 22.27 -1.21
N LYS A 558 -11.71 22.00 -2.38
CA LYS A 558 -12.38 21.93 -3.69
C LYS A 558 -12.68 20.49 -4.11
N PRO A 559 -13.85 20.22 -4.72
CA PRO A 559 -14.14 18.93 -5.34
C PRO A 559 -13.14 18.61 -6.45
N HIS A 560 -12.53 17.43 -6.37
CA HIS A 560 -11.66 16.85 -7.39
C HIS A 560 -12.22 15.51 -7.83
N PHE A 561 -12.08 15.21 -9.10
CA PHE A 561 -12.57 14.02 -9.78
C PHE A 561 -11.41 13.37 -10.50
N TYR A 562 -11.16 12.10 -10.24
CA TYR A 562 -10.07 11.32 -10.84
C TYR A 562 -10.69 10.17 -11.59
N LEU A 563 -10.34 10.01 -12.85
CA LEU A 563 -10.95 9.06 -13.77
C LEU A 563 -9.85 8.19 -14.38
N SER A 564 -10.02 6.88 -14.34
CA SER A 564 -9.18 5.90 -15.06
C SER A 564 -10.06 5.08 -15.99
N ASN A 565 -9.69 5.01 -17.26
CA ASN A 565 -10.46 4.34 -18.30
C ASN A 565 -9.75 3.06 -18.76
N PHE A 566 -10.50 1.96 -18.84
CA PHE A 566 -10.01 0.64 -19.27
C PHE A 566 -10.85 0.05 -20.41
N ALA A 567 -11.65 0.86 -21.11
CA ALA A 567 -12.47 0.43 -22.23
C ALA A 567 -11.60 -0.10 -23.38
N GLY A 568 -11.98 -1.23 -23.97
CA GLY A 568 -11.32 -1.78 -25.16
C GLY A 568 -9.93 -2.38 -24.94
N ILE A 569 -9.48 -2.54 -23.70
CA ILE A 569 -8.25 -3.28 -23.40
C ILE A 569 -8.46 -4.78 -23.64
N VAL A 570 -7.51 -5.40 -24.33
CA VAL A 570 -7.50 -6.83 -24.62
C VAL A 570 -6.12 -7.39 -24.26
N PRO A 571 -6.03 -8.37 -23.34
CA PRO A 571 -4.76 -8.95 -22.91
C PRO A 571 -3.88 -9.38 -24.07
N HIS A 572 -2.57 -9.11 -23.99
CA HIS A 572 -1.55 -9.42 -24.99
C HIS A 572 -1.78 -8.84 -26.40
N GLN A 573 -2.72 -7.92 -26.58
CA GLN A 573 -3.04 -7.34 -27.89
C GLN A 573 -3.09 -5.81 -27.84
N ASN A 574 -3.80 -5.26 -26.87
CA ASN A 574 -4.01 -3.82 -26.76
C ASN A 574 -4.12 -3.40 -25.30
N VAL A 575 -3.25 -2.50 -24.91
CA VAL A 575 -3.22 -1.88 -23.59
C VAL A 575 -3.62 -0.40 -23.62
N ARG A 576 -3.80 0.17 -24.80
CA ARG A 576 -4.34 1.53 -24.96
C ARG A 576 -5.87 1.47 -24.94
N PRO A 577 -6.54 2.11 -23.97
CA PRO A 577 -7.99 2.16 -23.94
C PRO A 577 -8.61 2.86 -25.17
N THR A 578 -9.82 2.44 -25.49
CA THR A 578 -10.69 3.24 -26.39
C THR A 578 -11.12 4.51 -25.66
N PRO A 579 -11.07 5.70 -26.30
CA PRO A 579 -11.44 6.94 -25.63
C PRO A 579 -12.86 6.90 -25.02
N GLU A 580 -12.96 7.29 -23.75
CA GLU A 580 -14.24 7.56 -23.10
C GLU A 580 -14.76 8.94 -23.52
N SER A 581 -16.00 9.03 -23.97
CA SER A 581 -16.58 10.26 -24.53
C SER A 581 -17.94 10.64 -23.97
N ALA A 582 -18.48 9.83 -23.07
CA ALA A 582 -19.84 10.03 -22.53
C ALA A 582 -19.85 10.49 -21.07
N THR A 583 -18.68 10.82 -20.50
CA THR A 583 -18.57 11.18 -19.07
C THR A 583 -19.18 12.55 -18.81
N ARG A 584 -20.03 12.59 -17.77
CA ARG A 584 -20.62 13.82 -17.22
C ARG A 584 -20.36 13.90 -15.72
N ILE A 585 -20.11 15.13 -15.24
CA ILE A 585 -20.04 15.44 -13.81
C ILE A 585 -21.22 16.36 -13.48
N VAL A 586 -22.04 15.92 -12.54
CA VAL A 586 -23.24 16.65 -12.08
C VAL A 586 -22.97 17.10 -10.65
N VAL A 587 -23.02 18.40 -10.39
CA VAL A 587 -22.73 18.97 -9.07
C VAL A 587 -23.71 20.08 -8.72
N THR A 588 -24.06 20.21 -7.44
CA THR A 588 -24.68 21.42 -6.91
C THR A 588 -23.57 22.42 -6.60
N ALA A 589 -23.53 23.50 -7.35
CA ALA A 589 -22.48 24.54 -7.24
C ALA A 589 -23.04 25.92 -7.61
N SER A 590 -22.24 26.98 -7.41
CA SER A 590 -22.65 28.32 -7.83
C SER A 590 -22.87 28.37 -9.34
N PRO A 591 -23.84 29.16 -9.84
CA PRO A 591 -24.22 29.19 -11.25
C PRO A 591 -23.08 29.49 -12.24
N ASN A 592 -22.07 30.20 -11.78
CA ASN A 592 -20.91 30.57 -12.61
C ASN A 592 -19.67 29.71 -12.35
N ALA A 593 -19.81 28.62 -11.61
CA ALA A 593 -18.69 27.71 -11.38
C ALA A 593 -18.21 27.10 -12.68
N THR A 594 -16.90 26.90 -12.78
CA THR A 594 -16.25 26.25 -13.91
C THR A 594 -15.54 24.98 -13.45
N LEU A 595 -15.31 24.08 -14.38
CA LEU A 595 -14.54 22.85 -14.13
C LEU A 595 -13.23 22.95 -14.91
N THR A 596 -12.10 22.83 -14.21
CA THR A 596 -10.83 22.56 -14.87
C THR A 596 -10.73 21.09 -15.18
N PHE A 597 -10.42 20.73 -16.40
CA PHE A 597 -10.25 19.36 -16.88
C PHE A 597 -8.85 19.18 -17.46
N VAL A 598 -8.15 18.11 -17.05
CA VAL A 598 -6.80 17.78 -17.51
C VAL A 598 -6.75 16.29 -17.85
N PRO A 599 -6.76 15.93 -19.15
CA PRO A 599 -6.53 14.54 -19.54
C PRO A 599 -5.07 14.15 -19.28
N PHE A 600 -4.84 12.87 -18.99
CA PHE A 600 -3.49 12.36 -18.76
C PHE A 600 -2.59 12.63 -19.97
N LEU A 601 -1.40 13.19 -19.72
CA LEU A 601 -0.43 13.72 -20.69
C LEU A 601 -0.95 14.86 -21.57
N GLY A 602 -2.14 15.38 -21.29
CA GLY A 602 -2.72 16.54 -21.99
C GLY A 602 -2.55 17.85 -21.24
N THR A 603 -3.25 18.86 -21.76
CA THR A 603 -3.23 20.22 -21.24
C THR A 603 -4.57 20.57 -20.58
N GLU A 604 -4.51 21.53 -19.70
CA GLU A 604 -5.63 22.10 -18.96
C GLU A 604 -6.68 22.74 -19.88
N GLN A 605 -7.95 22.45 -19.61
CA GLN A 605 -9.12 23.01 -20.30
C GLN A 605 -10.12 23.50 -19.26
N THR A 606 -10.71 24.67 -19.50
CA THR A 606 -11.80 25.20 -18.68
C THR A 606 -13.15 24.85 -19.30
N LEU A 607 -14.00 24.20 -18.56
CA LEU A 607 -15.35 23.79 -18.99
C LEU A 607 -16.40 24.62 -18.25
N HIS A 608 -17.46 24.97 -18.99
CA HIS A 608 -18.67 25.63 -18.45
C HIS A 608 -19.79 24.61 -18.33
N GLY A 609 -20.49 24.62 -17.18
CA GLY A 609 -21.59 23.71 -16.92
C GLY A 609 -22.91 24.17 -17.56
N GLU A 610 -23.73 23.23 -17.97
CA GLU A 610 -25.12 23.45 -18.37
C GLU A 610 -26.00 23.45 -17.12
N HIS A 611 -26.90 24.42 -17.00
CA HIS A 611 -27.82 24.52 -15.87
C HIS A 611 -28.95 23.49 -15.96
N SER A 612 -29.19 22.76 -14.87
CA SER A 612 -30.32 21.85 -14.70
C SER A 612 -30.90 22.00 -13.29
N GLY A 613 -31.84 22.93 -13.11
CA GLY A 613 -32.34 23.28 -11.78
C GLY A 613 -31.26 23.97 -10.94
N ASP A 614 -30.96 23.39 -9.77
CA ASP A 614 -29.90 23.83 -8.85
C ASP A 614 -28.54 23.15 -9.13
N GLN A 615 -28.46 22.33 -10.19
CA GLN A 615 -27.26 21.62 -10.56
C GLN A 615 -26.61 22.19 -11.81
N LEU A 616 -25.27 22.01 -11.90
CA LEU A 616 -24.47 22.18 -13.11
C LEU A 616 -24.06 20.81 -13.64
N ILE A 617 -24.19 20.64 -14.96
CA ILE A 617 -23.79 19.45 -15.69
C ILE A 617 -22.59 19.82 -16.55
N PHE A 618 -21.44 19.21 -16.30
CA PHE A 618 -20.24 19.34 -17.10
C PHE A 618 -20.06 18.13 -18.00
N HIS A 619 -20.05 18.33 -19.33
CA HIS A 619 -19.70 17.31 -20.29
C HIS A 619 -18.20 17.29 -20.49
N LEU A 620 -17.54 16.18 -20.17
CA LEU A 620 -16.09 16.08 -20.31
C LEU A 620 -15.71 15.82 -21.77
N PRO A 621 -14.64 16.45 -22.26
CA PRO A 621 -14.03 16.06 -23.53
C PRO A 621 -13.56 14.59 -23.48
N PRO A 622 -13.46 13.92 -24.65
CA PRO A 622 -12.93 12.57 -24.71
C PRO A 622 -11.53 12.45 -24.08
N PHE A 623 -11.31 11.36 -23.34
CA PHE A 623 -9.99 11.05 -22.76
C PHE A 623 -9.66 9.56 -22.92
N ASP A 624 -8.40 9.26 -23.17
CA ASP A 624 -7.95 7.90 -23.44
C ASP A 624 -7.82 7.10 -22.12
N ARG A 625 -6.77 7.35 -21.32
CA ARG A 625 -6.37 6.55 -20.17
C ARG A 625 -6.91 7.04 -18.83
N GLY A 626 -7.05 8.32 -18.72
CA GLY A 626 -7.53 8.94 -17.50
C GLY A 626 -7.53 10.46 -17.58
N ALA A 627 -8.14 11.06 -16.58
CA ALA A 627 -8.20 12.51 -16.43
C ALA A 627 -8.37 12.90 -14.95
N VAL A 628 -7.88 14.08 -14.61
CA VAL A 628 -8.24 14.76 -13.36
C VAL A 628 -9.03 16.01 -13.68
N ALA A 629 -10.06 16.28 -12.87
CA ALA A 629 -10.81 17.52 -12.97
C ALA A 629 -11.08 18.09 -11.59
N TRP A 630 -11.23 19.44 -11.50
CA TRP A 630 -11.61 20.08 -10.24
C TRP A 630 -12.51 21.28 -10.46
N LEU A 631 -13.42 21.45 -9.50
CA LEU A 631 -14.39 22.55 -9.52
C LEU A 631 -13.71 23.86 -9.07
N ASN A 632 -13.95 24.93 -9.82
CA ASN A 632 -13.59 26.28 -9.45
C ASN A 632 -14.88 27.06 -9.16
N ASP A 633 -15.08 27.43 -7.90
CA ASP A 633 -16.15 28.36 -7.58
C ASP A 633 -15.79 29.75 -8.09
N SER A 634 -16.74 30.40 -8.75
CA SER A 634 -16.62 31.83 -9.02
C SER A 634 -16.70 32.55 -7.68
N LYS A 635 -15.66 33.29 -7.32
CA LYS A 635 -15.67 34.20 -6.18
C LYS A 635 -16.77 35.26 -6.33
#